data_84cbf9b1387793ec4987ff1cc44f5c10
#
_entry.id   84cbf9b1387793ec4987ff1cc44f5c10
#
_cell.length_a   1.000
_cell.length_b   1.000
_cell.length_c   1.000
_cell.angle_alpha   90.00
_cell.angle_beta   90.00
_cell.angle_gamma   90.00
#
_symmetry.space_group_name_H-M   'P 1'
#
loop_
_entity.id
_entity.type
_entity.pdbx_description
1 polymer ?
#
loop_
_entity_poly.entity_id
_entity_poly.type
_entity_poly.pdbx_seq_one_letter_code
_entity_poly.pdbx_strand_id
1 'polypeptide(L)'
;MAHGKSTLAKIIMGIQNQDKGQVILDGKDISKKSIDKRAKSGIGFAFQQPVKFKGITVYDLLKLSAEKEINRKEACDILSKVGLCAKDYVDREVNGSLSGGELKRIEIATVALRNAKLTIFDEPEAGIDIWSFNNLIKVFENMRKVVKGTILIISHQERILNIADEIILLNNGKIEKMGKKEEIMGDILKQETAGFCAKLGGENNG
;
A
#
# COMPACT_ATOMS: atom_id res chain seq x y z
N MET A 1 -4.51 -16.87 -6.98
CA MET A 1 -3.09 -17.18 -7.18
C MET A 1 -2.30 -15.89 -7.19
N ALA A 2 -1.23 -15.80 -6.41
CA ALA A 2 -0.42 -14.59 -6.36
C ALA A 2 0.33 -14.42 -7.68
N HIS A 3 -0.10 -13.48 -8.53
CA HIS A 3 0.46 -13.22 -9.86
C HIS A 3 1.86 -12.54 -9.82
N GLY A 4 2.66 -12.74 -8.76
CA GLY A 4 3.99 -12.17 -8.61
C GLY A 4 4.04 -10.71 -8.12
N LYS A 5 2.90 -10.06 -7.87
CA LYS A 5 2.84 -8.65 -7.43
C LYS A 5 3.53 -8.43 -6.08
N SER A 6 3.13 -9.17 -5.06
CA SER A 6 3.74 -9.09 -3.73
C SER A 6 5.21 -9.53 -3.73
N THR A 7 5.56 -10.49 -4.59
CA THR A 7 6.97 -10.91 -4.79
C THR A 7 7.80 -9.75 -5.34
N LEU A 8 7.31 -9.04 -6.36
CA LEU A 8 7.97 -7.86 -6.92
C LEU A 8 8.17 -6.77 -5.86
N ALA A 9 7.14 -6.46 -5.07
CA ALA A 9 7.22 -5.50 -3.98
C ALA A 9 8.27 -5.90 -2.92
N LYS A 10 8.30 -7.18 -2.54
CA LYS A 10 9.31 -7.72 -1.60
C LYS A 10 10.72 -7.66 -2.16
N ILE A 11 10.90 -7.88 -3.46
CA ILE A 11 12.20 -7.72 -4.13
C ILE A 11 12.64 -6.25 -4.12
N ILE A 12 11.75 -5.31 -4.43
CA ILE A 12 12.05 -3.86 -4.41
C ILE A 12 12.49 -3.44 -2.99
N MET A 13 11.81 -3.90 -1.96
CA MET A 13 12.18 -3.60 -0.57
C MET A 13 13.43 -4.36 -0.09
N GLY A 14 13.84 -5.45 -0.77
CA GLY A 14 14.97 -6.30 -0.37
C GLY A 14 14.62 -7.32 0.71
N ILE A 15 13.34 -7.63 0.87
CA ILE A 15 12.84 -8.73 1.72
C ILE A 15 13.13 -10.07 1.04
N GLN A 16 13.05 -10.08 -0.30
CA GLN A 16 13.39 -11.22 -1.14
C GLN A 16 14.47 -10.81 -2.13
N ASN A 17 15.45 -11.69 -2.35
CA ASN A 17 16.50 -11.44 -3.32
C ASN A 17 15.99 -11.68 -4.74
N GLN A 18 16.44 -10.85 -5.68
CA GLN A 18 16.26 -11.10 -7.11
C GLN A 18 17.33 -12.08 -7.61
N ASP A 19 16.94 -12.94 -8.54
CA ASP A 19 17.88 -13.85 -9.22
C ASP A 19 18.69 -13.11 -10.29
N LYS A 20 18.06 -12.16 -11.01
CA LYS A 20 18.66 -11.36 -12.09
C LYS A 20 18.06 -9.96 -12.11
N GLY A 21 18.72 -9.06 -12.80
CA GLY A 21 18.27 -7.67 -12.97
C GLY A 21 18.75 -6.74 -11.86
N GLN A 22 18.25 -5.53 -11.88
CA GLN A 22 18.65 -4.45 -10.98
C GLN A 22 17.44 -3.71 -10.43
N VAL A 23 17.55 -3.21 -9.20
CA VAL A 23 16.61 -2.28 -8.59
C VAL A 23 17.29 -0.91 -8.53
N ILE A 24 16.77 0.04 -9.29
CA ILE A 24 17.33 1.40 -9.39
C ILE A 24 16.33 2.38 -8.75
N LEU A 25 16.80 3.17 -7.80
CA LEU A 25 16.04 4.24 -7.15
C LEU A 25 16.76 5.57 -7.38
N ASP A 26 16.12 6.53 -8.04
CA ASP A 26 16.70 7.82 -8.41
C ASP A 26 18.07 7.69 -9.08
N GLY A 27 18.20 6.80 -10.06
CA GLY A 27 19.43 6.54 -10.80
C GLY A 27 20.53 5.79 -10.03
N LYS A 28 20.28 5.36 -8.78
CA LYS A 28 21.21 4.62 -7.94
C LYS A 28 20.82 3.16 -7.85
N ASP A 29 21.74 2.26 -8.16
CA ASP A 29 21.53 0.82 -7.97
C ASP A 29 21.52 0.49 -6.48
N ILE A 30 20.40 -0.07 -6.02
CA ILE A 30 20.19 -0.50 -4.65
C ILE A 30 20.03 -2.01 -4.51
N SER A 31 20.27 -2.77 -5.58
CA SER A 31 20.04 -4.22 -5.67
C SER A 31 20.72 -5.02 -4.56
N LYS A 32 21.94 -4.63 -4.19
CA LYS A 32 22.75 -5.30 -3.16
C LYS A 32 22.58 -4.70 -1.76
N LYS A 33 21.72 -3.68 -1.60
CA LYS A 33 21.50 -3.07 -0.29
C LYS A 33 20.54 -3.94 0.54
N SER A 34 20.83 -4.06 1.83
CA SER A 34 19.96 -4.67 2.83
C SER A 34 18.66 -3.86 3.03
N ILE A 35 17.66 -4.46 3.64
CA ILE A 35 16.34 -3.85 3.89
C ILE A 35 16.47 -2.49 4.60
N ASP A 36 17.28 -2.43 5.66
CA ASP A 36 17.54 -1.21 6.42
C ASP A 36 18.18 -0.10 5.57
N LYS A 37 19.13 -0.46 4.70
CA LYS A 37 19.78 0.47 3.78
C LYS A 37 18.83 0.95 2.68
N ARG A 38 17.92 0.09 2.19
CA ARG A 38 16.87 0.48 1.23
C ARG A 38 15.86 1.40 1.90
N ALA A 39 15.43 1.10 3.13
CA ALA A 39 14.58 1.97 3.92
C ALA A 39 15.20 3.36 4.12
N LYS A 40 16.49 3.43 4.50
CA LYS A 40 17.26 4.69 4.61
C LYS A 40 17.48 5.38 3.26
N SER A 41 17.41 4.67 2.14
CA SER A 41 17.50 5.26 0.80
C SER A 41 16.16 5.91 0.37
N GLY A 42 15.09 5.72 1.14
CA GLY A 42 13.79 6.34 0.91
C GLY A 42 12.72 5.38 0.39
N ILE A 43 12.77 4.08 0.74
CA ILE A 43 11.68 3.14 0.46
C ILE A 43 10.89 2.91 1.75
N GLY A 44 9.58 3.19 1.71
CA GLY A 44 8.59 2.80 2.72
C GLY A 44 7.82 1.56 2.27
N PHE A 45 7.48 0.68 3.21
CA PHE A 45 6.71 -0.52 2.92
C PHE A 45 5.65 -0.77 3.99
N ALA A 46 4.40 -0.90 3.57
CA ALA A 46 3.29 -1.32 4.41
C ALA A 46 2.92 -2.76 4.03
N PHE A 47 2.96 -3.65 5.02
CA PHE A 47 2.71 -5.07 4.81
C PHE A 47 1.22 -5.37 4.63
N GLN A 48 0.90 -6.51 4.00
CA GLN A 48 -0.47 -6.99 3.88
C GLN A 48 -1.12 -7.17 5.27
N GLN A 49 -0.37 -7.72 6.24
CA GLN A 49 -0.80 -7.79 7.63
C GLN A 49 -0.02 -6.76 8.46
N PRO A 50 -0.71 -5.85 9.17
CA PRO A 50 -0.05 -4.87 10.02
C PRO A 50 0.77 -5.53 11.13
N VAL A 51 1.93 -4.96 11.40
CA VAL A 51 2.80 -5.43 12.49
C VAL A 51 2.25 -4.95 13.83
N LYS A 52 2.23 -5.85 14.82
CA LYS A 52 1.85 -5.55 16.20
C LYS A 52 3.10 -5.34 17.04
N PHE A 53 3.07 -4.34 17.90
CA PHE A 53 4.19 -3.99 18.78
C PHE A 53 3.72 -4.05 20.23
N LYS A 54 4.33 -4.92 21.04
CA LYS A 54 4.02 -5.00 22.48
C LYS A 54 4.74 -3.88 23.22
N GLY A 55 4.01 -3.16 24.08
CA GLY A 55 4.58 -2.11 24.92
C GLY A 55 4.87 -0.79 24.19
N ILE A 56 4.39 -0.61 22.95
CA ILE A 56 4.54 0.63 22.19
C ILE A 56 3.16 1.22 21.96
N THR A 57 2.98 2.49 22.32
CA THR A 57 1.74 3.22 22.03
C THR A 57 1.70 3.71 20.60
N VAL A 58 0.51 4.05 20.12
CA VAL A 58 0.35 4.68 18.79
C VAL A 58 1.18 5.96 18.69
N TYR A 59 1.21 6.77 19.77
CA TYR A 59 2.04 7.98 19.82
C TYR A 59 3.53 7.67 19.66
N ASP A 60 4.03 6.68 20.40
CA ASP A 60 5.44 6.26 20.33
C ASP A 60 5.79 5.77 18.92
N LEU A 61 4.90 4.98 18.30
CA LEU A 61 5.10 4.46 16.94
C LEU A 61 5.14 5.61 15.92
N LEU A 62 4.25 6.60 16.04
CA LEU A 62 4.27 7.78 15.18
C LEU A 62 5.55 8.60 15.37
N LYS A 63 6.01 8.81 16.60
CA LYS A 63 7.29 9.47 16.89
C LYS A 63 8.48 8.75 16.25
N LEU A 64 8.55 7.43 16.42
CA LEU A 64 9.62 6.60 15.83
C LEU A 64 9.63 6.64 14.29
N SER A 65 8.46 6.85 13.70
CA SER A 65 8.30 6.85 12.24
C SER A 65 8.56 8.22 11.60
N ALA A 66 8.43 9.28 12.38
CA ALA A 66 8.63 10.64 11.90
C ALA A 66 10.13 10.96 11.72
N GLU A 67 10.47 11.68 10.65
CA GLU A 67 11.84 12.18 10.42
C GLU A 67 12.24 13.35 11.34
N LYS A 68 11.25 13.94 12.01
CA LYS A 68 11.40 15.04 12.98
C LYS A 68 10.64 14.71 14.25
N GLU A 69 10.99 15.37 15.34
CA GLU A 69 10.18 15.29 16.54
C GLU A 69 8.75 15.78 16.27
N ILE A 70 7.78 15.02 16.72
CA ILE A 70 6.37 15.38 16.66
C ILE A 70 5.81 15.49 18.08
N ASN A 71 4.99 16.49 18.31
CA ASN A 71 4.25 16.64 19.55
C ASN A 71 2.90 15.92 19.49
N ARG A 72 2.19 15.85 20.63
CA ARG A 72 0.89 15.17 20.73
C ARG A 72 -0.17 15.76 19.79
N LYS A 73 -0.18 17.07 19.59
CA LYS A 73 -1.13 17.73 18.70
C LYS A 73 -0.91 17.28 17.26
N GLU A 74 0.35 17.27 16.80
CA GLU A 74 0.71 16.78 15.47
C GLU A 74 0.33 15.30 15.29
N ALA A 75 0.55 14.46 16.31
CA ALA A 75 0.13 13.05 16.29
C ALA A 75 -1.40 12.92 16.16
N CYS A 76 -2.15 13.75 16.88
CA CYS A 76 -3.61 13.80 16.77
C CYS A 76 -4.09 14.21 15.37
N ASP A 77 -3.45 15.21 14.77
CA ASP A 77 -3.76 15.67 13.41
C ASP A 77 -3.47 14.59 12.37
N ILE A 78 -2.39 13.81 12.58
CA ILE A 78 -2.03 12.68 11.71
C ILE A 78 -3.09 11.57 11.80
N LEU A 79 -3.50 11.18 13.02
CA LEU A 79 -4.53 10.16 13.21
C LEU A 79 -5.87 10.58 12.61
N SER A 80 -6.24 11.85 12.75
CA SER A 80 -7.44 12.40 12.14
C SER A 80 -7.44 12.29 10.62
N LYS A 81 -6.27 12.47 9.97
CA LYS A 81 -6.12 12.33 8.51
C LYS A 81 -6.36 10.91 8.01
N VAL A 82 -6.10 9.91 8.86
CA VAL A 82 -6.40 8.49 8.55
C VAL A 82 -7.75 8.04 9.12
N GLY A 83 -8.57 8.98 9.59
CA GLY A 83 -9.93 8.71 10.05
C GLY A 83 -9.99 8.01 11.42
N LEU A 84 -9.01 8.22 12.29
CA LEU A 84 -9.01 7.75 13.67
C LEU A 84 -9.24 8.91 14.62
N CYS A 85 -10.13 8.72 15.61
CA CYS A 85 -10.32 9.69 16.68
C CYS A 85 -9.07 9.73 17.57
N ALA A 86 -8.34 10.83 17.52
CA ALA A 86 -7.05 10.94 18.19
C ALA A 86 -7.11 10.68 19.69
N LYS A 87 -8.17 11.19 20.37
CA LYS A 87 -8.37 11.02 21.81
C LYS A 87 -8.46 9.55 22.23
N ASP A 88 -9.04 8.72 21.35
CA ASP A 88 -9.30 7.30 21.64
C ASP A 88 -8.11 6.40 21.31
N TYR A 89 -7.20 6.85 20.46
CA TYR A 89 -6.15 5.99 19.90
C TYR A 89 -4.73 6.40 20.28
N VAL A 90 -4.44 7.67 20.52
CA VAL A 90 -3.06 8.18 20.67
C VAL A 90 -2.27 7.47 21.78
N ASP A 91 -2.93 7.09 22.87
CA ASP A 91 -2.32 6.42 24.03
C ASP A 91 -2.53 4.90 24.04
N ARG A 92 -3.23 4.34 23.05
CA ARG A 92 -3.44 2.88 22.98
C ARG A 92 -2.19 2.18 22.51
N GLU A 93 -1.96 0.98 23.07
CA GLU A 93 -0.93 0.08 22.56
C GLU A 93 -1.27 -0.43 21.16
N VAL A 94 -0.24 -0.56 20.31
CA VAL A 94 -0.35 -1.15 18.98
C VAL A 94 -0.34 -2.67 19.07
N ASN A 95 -1.39 -3.23 19.64
CA ASN A 95 -1.50 -4.66 19.95
C ASN A 95 -2.81 -5.28 19.41
N GLY A 96 -3.12 -6.48 19.86
CA GLY A 96 -4.30 -7.25 19.45
C GLY A 96 -5.66 -6.69 19.90
N SER A 97 -5.71 -5.63 20.71
CA SER A 97 -6.95 -4.96 21.10
C SER A 97 -7.48 -4.01 20.03
N LEU A 98 -6.65 -3.67 19.05
CA LEU A 98 -7.03 -2.89 17.88
C LEU A 98 -7.58 -3.80 16.78
N SER A 99 -8.66 -3.38 16.12
CA SER A 99 -9.19 -4.07 14.95
C SER A 99 -8.19 -4.04 13.78
N GLY A 100 -8.35 -4.96 12.82
CA GLY A 100 -7.50 -4.98 11.63
C GLY A 100 -7.51 -3.67 10.85
N GLY A 101 -8.69 -3.04 10.72
CA GLY A 101 -8.84 -1.76 10.04
C GLY A 101 -8.19 -0.58 10.79
N GLU A 102 -8.19 -0.60 12.12
CA GLU A 102 -7.51 0.41 12.94
C GLU A 102 -6.00 0.28 12.84
N LEU A 103 -5.48 -0.94 12.98
CA LEU A 103 -4.05 -1.23 12.80
C LEU A 103 -3.57 -0.82 11.41
N LYS A 104 -4.37 -1.09 10.37
CA LYS A 104 -4.02 -0.72 9.00
C LYS A 104 -3.93 0.79 8.80
N ARG A 105 -4.86 1.55 9.37
CA ARG A 105 -4.82 3.02 9.32
C ARG A 105 -3.66 3.60 10.09
N ILE A 106 -3.30 3.01 11.24
CA ILE A 106 -2.09 3.39 11.99
C ILE A 106 -0.83 3.10 11.16
N GLU A 107 -0.74 1.91 10.55
CA GLU A 107 0.39 1.56 9.67
C GLU A 107 0.52 2.56 8.51
N ILE A 108 -0.58 2.90 7.83
CA ILE A 108 -0.58 3.89 6.75
C ILE A 108 -0.08 5.25 7.27
N ALA A 109 -0.54 5.68 8.45
CA ALA A 109 -0.09 6.93 9.05
C ALA A 109 1.44 6.92 9.32
N THR A 110 1.98 5.82 9.85
CA THR A 110 3.42 5.69 10.13
C THR A 110 4.25 5.70 8.86
N VAL A 111 3.80 5.01 7.81
CA VAL A 111 4.52 4.95 6.53
C VAL A 111 4.47 6.31 5.82
N ALA A 112 3.33 7.02 5.89
CA ALA A 112 3.17 8.36 5.31
C ALA A 112 4.10 9.40 5.96
N LEU A 113 4.34 9.28 7.27
CA LEU A 113 5.24 10.19 8.02
C LEU A 113 6.69 10.13 7.57
N ARG A 114 7.13 9.00 7.02
CA ARG A 114 8.51 8.82 6.57
C ARG A 114 8.86 9.64 5.33
N ASN A 115 7.86 10.27 4.66
CA ASN A 115 8.06 11.05 3.44
C ASN A 115 8.99 10.37 2.42
N ALA A 116 8.83 9.06 2.27
CA ALA A 116 9.69 8.21 1.46
C ALA A 116 9.59 8.60 -0.03
N LYS A 117 10.65 8.35 -0.79
CA LYS A 117 10.69 8.55 -2.25
C LYS A 117 9.78 7.57 -2.98
N LEU A 118 9.69 6.34 -2.46
CA LEU A 118 8.78 5.31 -2.91
C LEU A 118 8.11 4.67 -1.70
N THR A 119 6.79 4.72 -1.64
CA THR A 119 5.99 4.05 -0.61
C THR A 119 5.21 2.92 -1.25
N ILE A 120 5.36 1.71 -0.76
CA ILE A 120 4.71 0.50 -1.28
C ILE A 120 3.66 0.03 -0.29
N PHE A 121 2.44 -0.18 -0.77
CA PHE A 121 1.33 -0.79 -0.04
C PHE A 121 0.96 -2.12 -0.71
N ASP A 122 1.08 -3.22 0.02
CA ASP A 122 0.76 -4.56 -0.47
C ASP A 122 -0.62 -4.98 0.02
N GLU A 123 -1.62 -4.94 -0.86
CA GLU A 123 -3.04 -5.22 -0.59
C GLU A 123 -3.56 -4.54 0.70
N PRO A 124 -3.52 -3.19 0.75
CA PRO A 124 -3.87 -2.45 1.96
C PRO A 124 -5.32 -2.62 2.39
N GLU A 125 -6.17 -3.08 1.50
CA GLU A 125 -7.59 -3.38 1.73
C GLU A 125 -7.85 -4.75 2.33
N ALA A 126 -6.86 -5.64 2.40
CA ALA A 126 -7.05 -6.99 2.90
C ALA A 126 -7.53 -7.02 4.36
N GLY A 127 -8.66 -7.69 4.59
CA GLY A 127 -9.26 -7.82 5.92
C GLY A 127 -9.96 -6.54 6.44
N ILE A 128 -10.22 -5.58 5.59
CA ILE A 128 -10.97 -4.35 5.93
C ILE A 128 -12.44 -4.51 5.51
N ASP A 129 -13.35 -4.09 6.39
CA ASP A 129 -14.78 -4.04 6.09
C ASP A 129 -15.11 -2.93 5.08
N ILE A 130 -16.27 -3.02 4.43
CA ILE A 130 -16.67 -2.13 3.34
C ILE A 130 -16.78 -0.64 3.77
N TRP A 131 -17.14 -0.37 5.03
CA TRP A 131 -17.25 1.00 5.53
C TRP A 131 -15.87 1.61 5.78
N SER A 132 -14.97 0.84 6.37
CA SER A 132 -13.58 1.22 6.58
C SER A 132 -12.82 1.36 5.26
N PHE A 133 -13.22 0.61 4.22
CA PHE A 133 -12.62 0.70 2.90
C PHE A 133 -12.87 2.07 2.23
N ASN A 134 -14.05 2.66 2.37
CA ASN A 134 -14.32 4.00 1.86
C ASN A 134 -13.43 5.07 2.52
N ASN A 135 -13.14 4.90 3.81
CA ASN A 135 -12.21 5.78 4.51
C ASN A 135 -10.77 5.57 4.03
N LEU A 136 -10.38 4.34 3.73
CA LEU A 136 -9.06 4.02 3.19
C LEU A 136 -8.81 4.73 1.85
N ILE A 137 -9.78 4.75 0.94
CA ILE A 137 -9.68 5.49 -0.33
C ILE A 137 -9.39 6.97 -0.07
N LYS A 138 -10.17 7.62 0.81
CA LYS A 138 -9.95 9.03 1.19
C LYS A 138 -8.56 9.28 1.77
N VAL A 139 -8.04 8.32 2.54
CA VAL A 139 -6.67 8.41 3.09
C VAL A 139 -5.65 8.42 1.96
N PHE A 140 -5.76 7.54 0.97
CA PHE A 140 -4.85 7.53 -0.18
C PHE A 140 -4.97 8.79 -1.05
N GLU A 141 -6.18 9.28 -1.30
CA GLU A 141 -6.39 10.55 -2.01
C GLU A 141 -5.73 11.73 -1.28
N ASN A 142 -5.80 11.76 0.06
CA ASN A 142 -5.14 12.78 0.86
C ASN A 142 -3.61 12.61 0.86
N MET A 143 -3.11 11.36 0.98
CA MET A 143 -1.68 11.08 0.90
C MET A 143 -1.09 11.56 -0.43
N ARG A 144 -1.78 11.32 -1.56
CA ARG A 144 -1.36 11.79 -2.89
C ARG A 144 -1.10 13.29 -2.94
N LYS A 145 -1.86 14.10 -2.16
CA LYS A 145 -1.71 15.55 -2.13
C LYS A 145 -0.50 16.03 -1.31
N VAL A 146 -0.05 15.25 -0.34
CA VAL A 146 0.96 15.67 0.65
C VAL A 146 2.30 14.95 0.51
N VAL A 147 2.30 13.71 0.01
CA VAL A 147 3.51 12.90 -0.20
C VAL A 147 4.19 13.37 -1.49
N LYS A 148 5.46 13.75 -1.38
CA LYS A 148 6.26 14.18 -2.56
C LYS A 148 6.81 13.01 -3.39
N GLY A 149 6.83 11.81 -2.82
CA GLY A 149 7.32 10.59 -3.46
C GLY A 149 6.24 9.87 -4.25
N THR A 150 6.63 8.76 -4.86
CA THR A 150 5.72 7.85 -5.57
C THR A 150 5.02 6.92 -4.59
N ILE A 151 3.72 6.72 -4.77
CA ILE A 151 2.93 5.74 -4.02
C ILE A 151 2.63 4.58 -4.98
N LEU A 152 3.11 3.38 -4.62
CA LEU A 152 2.83 2.13 -5.34
C LEU A 152 1.85 1.30 -4.51
N ILE A 153 0.67 1.04 -5.04
CA ILE A 153 -0.35 0.21 -4.37
C ILE A 153 -0.57 -1.06 -5.19
N ILE A 154 -0.39 -2.20 -4.55
CA ILE A 154 -0.78 -3.50 -5.12
C ILE A 154 -2.21 -3.75 -4.68
N SER A 155 -3.12 -3.84 -5.62
CA SER A 155 -4.54 -4.10 -5.37
C SER A 155 -5.20 -4.73 -6.58
N HIS A 156 -6.35 -5.36 -6.35
CA HIS A 156 -7.28 -5.83 -7.37
C HIS A 156 -8.65 -5.12 -7.26
N GLN A 157 -8.75 -4.12 -6.37
CA GLN A 157 -9.98 -3.39 -6.11
C GLN A 157 -10.12 -2.23 -7.09
N GLU A 158 -11.19 -2.23 -7.88
CA GLU A 158 -11.49 -1.19 -8.86
C GLU A 158 -11.44 0.23 -8.28
N ARG A 159 -11.94 0.41 -7.04
CA ARG A 159 -11.93 1.72 -6.37
C ARG A 159 -10.52 2.24 -6.09
N ILE A 160 -9.55 1.36 -5.81
CA ILE A 160 -8.14 1.74 -5.66
C ILE A 160 -7.53 2.05 -7.03
N LEU A 161 -7.86 1.26 -8.06
CA LEU A 161 -7.40 1.53 -9.42
C LEU A 161 -7.92 2.88 -9.92
N ASN A 162 -9.15 3.27 -9.55
CA ASN A 162 -9.75 4.53 -9.96
C ASN A 162 -9.07 5.79 -9.41
N ILE A 163 -8.31 5.70 -8.31
CA ILE A 163 -7.53 6.82 -7.77
C ILE A 163 -6.07 6.85 -8.25
N ALA A 164 -5.64 5.88 -9.06
CA ALA A 164 -4.29 5.82 -9.61
C ALA A 164 -4.09 6.84 -10.75
N ASP A 165 -2.86 7.29 -10.95
CA ASP A 165 -2.44 8.06 -12.13
C ASP A 165 -2.09 7.11 -13.27
N GLU A 166 -1.36 6.03 -12.93
CA GLU A 166 -0.89 5.00 -13.86
C GLU A 166 -1.18 3.62 -13.27
N ILE A 167 -1.43 2.65 -14.14
CA ILE A 167 -1.67 1.25 -13.77
C ILE A 167 -0.65 0.38 -14.48
N ILE A 168 -0.09 -0.57 -13.72
CA ILE A 168 0.76 -1.64 -14.22
C ILE A 168 -0.01 -2.95 -14.07
N LEU A 169 -0.36 -3.57 -15.19
CA LEU A 169 -1.01 -4.88 -15.22
C LEU A 169 0.07 -5.97 -15.24
N LEU A 170 0.11 -6.76 -14.17
CA LEU A 170 1.03 -7.88 -14.02
C LEU A 170 0.28 -9.20 -14.18
N ASN A 171 0.69 -10.01 -15.13
CA ASN A 171 0.13 -11.33 -15.39
C ASN A 171 1.23 -12.37 -15.53
N ASN A 172 1.10 -13.52 -14.83
CA ASN A 172 2.08 -14.62 -14.85
C ASN A 172 3.54 -14.16 -14.65
N GLY A 173 3.75 -13.18 -13.73
CA GLY A 173 5.09 -12.65 -13.40
C GLY A 173 5.70 -11.72 -14.46
N LYS A 174 4.93 -11.31 -15.47
CA LYS A 174 5.37 -10.37 -16.52
C LYS A 174 4.47 -9.15 -16.53
N ILE A 175 5.05 -8.00 -16.89
CA ILE A 175 4.27 -6.80 -17.19
C ILE A 175 3.55 -7.05 -18.50
N GLU A 176 2.23 -7.13 -18.47
CA GLU A 176 1.37 -7.29 -19.65
C GLU A 176 1.08 -5.93 -20.27
N LYS A 177 0.76 -4.95 -19.44
CA LYS A 177 0.49 -3.58 -19.85
C LYS A 177 0.90 -2.58 -18.78
N MET A 178 1.25 -1.39 -19.21
CA MET A 178 1.52 -0.24 -18.33
C MET A 178 1.11 1.04 -19.05
N GLY A 179 0.43 1.93 -18.36
CA GLY A 179 -0.02 3.19 -18.95
C GLY A 179 -0.91 3.99 -18.00
N LYS A 180 -1.47 5.06 -18.55
CA LYS A 180 -2.43 5.89 -17.82
C LYS A 180 -3.65 5.10 -17.43
N LYS A 181 -4.24 5.46 -16.29
CA LYS A 181 -5.43 4.79 -15.75
C LYS A 181 -6.53 4.64 -16.79
N GLU A 182 -6.85 5.71 -17.53
CA GLU A 182 -7.95 5.74 -18.51
C GLU A 182 -7.77 4.69 -19.62
N GLU A 183 -6.54 4.46 -20.05
CA GLU A 183 -6.20 3.49 -21.09
C GLU A 183 -6.33 2.06 -20.58
N ILE A 184 -5.79 1.80 -19.40
CA ILE A 184 -5.72 0.44 -18.83
C ILE A 184 -7.07 -0.02 -18.28
N MET A 185 -7.84 0.87 -17.63
CA MET A 185 -9.17 0.53 -17.09
C MET A 185 -10.14 0.11 -18.19
N GLY A 186 -10.11 0.78 -19.35
CA GLY A 186 -10.93 0.40 -20.50
C GLY A 186 -10.67 -1.03 -20.99
N ASP A 187 -9.43 -1.50 -20.91
CA ASP A 187 -9.07 -2.86 -21.31
C ASP A 187 -9.43 -3.91 -20.26
N ILE A 188 -9.25 -3.58 -18.98
CA ILE A 188 -9.67 -4.47 -17.86
C ILE A 188 -11.16 -4.75 -17.94
N LEU A 189 -12.00 -3.71 -18.10
CA LEU A 189 -13.45 -3.85 -18.22
C LEU A 189 -13.88 -4.66 -19.46
N LYS A 190 -13.18 -4.50 -20.59
CA LYS A 190 -13.43 -5.31 -21.78
C LYS A 190 -13.10 -6.78 -21.59
N GLN A 191 -12.01 -7.09 -20.86
CA GLN A 191 -11.62 -8.47 -20.57
C GLN A 191 -12.61 -9.15 -19.61
N GLU A 192 -13.11 -8.43 -18.60
CA GLU A 192 -14.12 -8.96 -17.68
C GLU A 192 -15.45 -9.26 -18.39
N THR A 193 -15.90 -8.36 -19.26
CA THR A 193 -17.12 -8.57 -20.06
C THR A 193 -16.98 -9.73 -21.05
N ALA A 194 -15.83 -9.86 -21.71
CA ALA A 194 -15.55 -10.98 -22.62
C ALA A 194 -15.47 -12.31 -21.89
N GLY A 195 -14.85 -12.35 -20.71
CA GLY A 195 -14.78 -13.55 -19.85
C GLY A 195 -16.14 -13.96 -19.29
N PHE A 196 -17.04 -13.02 -19.02
CA PHE A 196 -18.40 -13.28 -18.57
C PHE A 196 -19.27 -13.86 -19.71
N CYS A 197 -19.17 -13.30 -20.91
CA CYS A 197 -19.86 -13.81 -22.10
C CYS A 197 -19.40 -15.23 -22.47
N ALA A 198 -18.10 -15.55 -22.34
CA ALA A 198 -17.58 -16.88 -22.61
C ALA A 198 -18.07 -17.94 -21.62
N LYS A 199 -18.30 -17.56 -20.34
CA LYS A 199 -18.86 -18.46 -19.32
C LYS A 199 -20.36 -18.70 -19.50
N LEU A 200 -21.13 -17.73 -20.00
CA LEU A 200 -22.55 -17.88 -20.27
C LEU A 200 -22.85 -18.61 -21.58
N GLY A 201 -21.91 -18.60 -22.54
CA GLY A 201 -22.05 -19.30 -23.82
C GLY A 201 -21.64 -20.79 -23.78
N GLY A 202 -21.07 -21.28 -22.67
CA GLY A 202 -20.59 -22.64 -22.52
C GLY A 202 -21.57 -23.66 -21.94
N GLU A 203 -22.78 -23.26 -21.55
CA GLU A 203 -23.78 -24.16 -20.93
C GLU A 203 -24.94 -24.60 -21.83
N ASN A 204 -24.83 -24.46 -23.14
CA ASN A 204 -25.83 -25.01 -24.08
C ASN A 204 -25.18 -25.95 -25.11
N ASN A 205 -24.68 -27.10 -24.69
CA ASN A 205 -24.57 -28.29 -25.52
C ASN A 205 -24.27 -29.51 -24.63
N GLY A 206 -25.36 -30.26 -24.30
CA GLY A 206 -25.26 -31.52 -23.62
C GLY A 206 -26.62 -31.99 -23.17
#